data_3fb873f4a5042b75dfb4fc70df575cbf
#
_entry.id   3fb873f4a5042b75dfb4fc70df575cbf
#
_cell.length_a   1.000
_cell.length_b   1.000
_cell.length_c   1.000
_cell.angle_alpha   90.00
_cell.angle_beta   90.00
_cell.angle_gamma   90.00
#
_symmetry.space_group_name_H-M   'P 1'
#
loop_
_entity.id
_entity.type
_entity.pdbx_description
1 polymer ?
#
loop_
_entity_poly.entity_id
_entity_poly.type
_entity_poly.pdbx_seq_one_letter_code
_entity_poly.pdbx_strand_id
1 'polypeptide(L)'
;LTSVFQPIFSIDLGKTIAHAAYVRSKSNEEIALWPWQVFAMASKDDQLIELDRLCRAIHALNYYFNHTSRSDNLFVEVHPRLLESVKDDHGRAFENFLDLIGVKTSRVVIEIPAIVNRNWKLLQHVIGNYRSRGYRIAANYSGTSSDWMAELGSLYPDVVRIAASDLMRHETIAELA
;
A
#
# COMPACT_ATOMS: atom_id res chain seq x y z
N LEU A 1 -7.04 -12.89 -11.73
CA LEU A 1 -6.18 -11.84 -11.19
C LEU A 1 -4.79 -12.40 -10.90
N THR A 2 -3.75 -11.57 -11.03
CA THR A 2 -2.37 -11.87 -10.69
C THR A 2 -1.69 -10.63 -10.12
N SER A 3 -0.46 -10.77 -9.64
CA SER A 3 0.34 -9.67 -9.09
C SER A 3 1.55 -9.40 -9.97
N VAL A 4 1.89 -8.12 -10.11
CA VAL A 4 3.22 -7.68 -10.52
C VAL A 4 3.87 -6.91 -9.38
N PHE A 5 5.20 -6.99 -9.31
CA PHE A 5 5.96 -6.42 -8.21
C PHE A 5 6.96 -5.41 -8.73
N GLN A 6 6.89 -4.20 -8.19
CA GLN A 6 7.81 -3.12 -8.50
C GLN A 6 8.82 -2.99 -7.36
N PRO A 7 10.13 -3.05 -7.62
CA PRO A 7 11.13 -2.88 -6.59
C PRO A 7 11.10 -1.47 -5.99
N ILE A 8 11.27 -1.39 -4.68
CA ILE A 8 11.43 -0.15 -3.92
C ILE A 8 12.90 -0.06 -3.50
N PHE A 9 13.54 0.98 -3.96
CA PHE A 9 14.94 1.27 -3.68
C PHE A 9 15.07 2.23 -2.49
N SER A 10 15.95 1.93 -1.56
CA SER A 10 16.29 2.86 -0.48
C SER A 10 17.40 3.78 -0.93
N ILE A 11 17.15 5.09 -0.85
CA ILE A 11 18.15 6.12 -1.16
C ILE A 11 19.30 6.02 -0.18
N ASP A 12 19.01 5.89 1.12
CA ASP A 12 20.01 5.84 2.20
C ASP A 12 20.90 4.59 2.13
N LEU A 13 20.31 3.43 1.78
CA LEU A 13 21.02 2.17 1.75
C LEU A 13 21.58 1.80 0.37
N GLY A 14 21.21 2.54 -0.68
CA GLY A 14 21.67 2.28 -2.05
C GLY A 14 21.26 0.92 -2.61
N LYS A 15 20.16 0.32 -2.14
CA LYS A 15 19.73 -1.02 -2.56
C LYS A 15 18.21 -1.18 -2.54
N THR A 16 17.72 -2.20 -3.24
CA THR A 16 16.31 -2.63 -3.15
C THR A 16 16.04 -3.21 -1.76
N ILE A 17 14.98 -2.72 -1.10
CA ILE A 17 14.60 -3.11 0.28
C ILE A 17 13.22 -3.75 0.35
N ALA A 18 12.40 -3.60 -0.69
CA ALA A 18 11.02 -4.04 -0.70
C ALA A 18 10.47 -4.10 -2.13
N HIS A 19 9.22 -4.56 -2.23
CA HIS A 19 8.49 -4.54 -3.49
C HIS A 19 7.05 -4.06 -3.26
N ALA A 20 6.57 -3.17 -4.12
CA ALA A 20 5.15 -2.79 -4.17
C ALA A 20 4.39 -3.72 -5.11
N ALA A 21 3.24 -4.19 -4.64
CA ALA A 21 2.39 -5.10 -5.40
C ALA A 21 1.27 -4.35 -6.13
N TYR A 22 1.04 -4.72 -7.37
CA TYR A 22 -0.05 -4.20 -8.19
C TYR A 22 -0.84 -5.35 -8.83
N VAL A 23 -2.16 -5.24 -8.78
CA VAL A 23 -3.04 -6.22 -9.42
C VAL A 23 -2.97 -6.08 -10.95
N ARG A 24 -3.03 -7.23 -11.62
CA ARG A 24 -3.25 -7.33 -13.07
C ARG A 24 -4.31 -8.39 -13.36
N SER A 25 -5.15 -8.17 -14.35
CA SER A 25 -5.96 -9.24 -14.88
C SER A 25 -5.13 -10.06 -15.87
N LYS A 26 -5.23 -11.39 -15.82
CA LYS A 26 -4.88 -12.24 -16.96
C LYS A 26 -6.14 -12.39 -17.80
N SER A 27 -6.12 -11.88 -19.03
CA SER A 27 -7.06 -12.26 -20.07
C SER A 27 -6.33 -13.17 -21.05
N ASN A 28 -7.03 -14.13 -21.61
CA ASN A 28 -6.51 -14.92 -22.75
C ASN A 28 -6.40 -14.08 -24.02
N GLU A 29 -7.00 -12.89 -24.03
CA GLU A 29 -6.94 -11.89 -25.07
C GLU A 29 -6.10 -10.73 -24.52
N GLU A 30 -4.96 -10.48 -25.04
CA GLU A 30 -3.86 -9.54 -24.86
C GLU A 30 -4.07 -8.24 -24.02
N ILE A 31 -5.25 -7.94 -23.49
CA ILE A 31 -5.54 -6.72 -22.75
C ILE A 31 -5.56 -6.99 -21.24
N ALA A 32 -4.41 -6.84 -20.60
CA ALA A 32 -4.34 -6.82 -19.14
C ALA A 32 -4.98 -5.53 -18.59
N LEU A 33 -6.06 -5.65 -17.80
CA LEU A 33 -6.66 -4.52 -17.13
C LEU A 33 -5.70 -3.91 -16.10
N TRP A 34 -5.64 -2.59 -16.08
CA TRP A 34 -4.90 -1.83 -15.08
C TRP A 34 -5.61 -1.89 -13.72
N PRO A 35 -4.92 -1.65 -12.59
CA PRO A 35 -5.53 -1.68 -11.26
C PRO A 35 -6.80 -0.85 -11.15
N TRP A 36 -6.80 0.38 -11.65
CA TRP A 36 -7.98 1.25 -11.60
C TRP A 36 -9.17 0.70 -12.39
N GLN A 37 -8.95 -0.02 -13.50
CA GLN A 37 -10.02 -0.69 -14.26
C GLN A 37 -10.60 -1.86 -13.49
N VAL A 38 -9.76 -2.64 -12.81
CA VAL A 38 -10.19 -3.76 -11.97
C VAL A 38 -11.08 -3.26 -10.83
N PHE A 39 -10.67 -2.20 -10.14
CA PHE A 39 -11.46 -1.61 -9.05
C PHE A 39 -12.73 -0.88 -9.53
N ALA A 40 -12.72 -0.31 -10.74
CA ALA A 40 -13.90 0.31 -11.33
C ALA A 40 -15.03 -0.69 -11.62
N MET A 41 -14.75 -2.00 -11.67
CA MET A 41 -15.77 -3.04 -11.82
C MET A 41 -16.61 -3.24 -10.55
N ALA A 42 -16.12 -2.83 -9.39
CA ALA A 42 -16.85 -2.89 -8.13
C ALA A 42 -17.79 -1.68 -8.00
N SER A 43 -19.08 -1.89 -8.22
CA SER A 43 -20.09 -0.83 -8.17
C SER A 43 -20.55 -0.48 -6.76
N LYS A 44 -20.43 -1.43 -5.82
CA LYS A 44 -20.85 -1.29 -4.42
C LYS A 44 -19.63 -1.34 -3.49
N ASP A 45 -19.76 -0.73 -2.31
CA ASP A 45 -18.68 -0.68 -1.33
C ASP A 45 -18.32 -2.05 -0.76
N ASP A 46 -19.29 -2.93 -0.54
CA ASP A 46 -19.05 -4.31 -0.10
C ASP A 46 -18.23 -5.10 -1.13
N GLN A 47 -18.58 -5.00 -2.41
CA GLN A 47 -17.80 -5.61 -3.49
C GLN A 47 -16.38 -5.05 -3.59
N LEU A 48 -16.23 -3.76 -3.39
CA LEU A 48 -14.92 -3.10 -3.39
C LEU A 48 -14.05 -3.59 -2.22
N ILE A 49 -14.65 -3.70 -1.02
CA ILE A 49 -13.96 -4.20 0.18
C ILE A 49 -13.49 -5.64 -0.04
N GLU A 50 -14.35 -6.50 -0.58
CA GLU A 50 -14.00 -7.89 -0.90
C GLU A 50 -12.89 -7.98 -1.95
N LEU A 51 -13.00 -7.19 -3.01
CA LEU A 51 -12.00 -7.14 -4.08
C LEU A 51 -10.64 -6.66 -3.57
N ASP A 52 -10.60 -5.61 -2.75
CA ASP A 52 -9.37 -5.10 -2.15
C ASP A 52 -8.71 -6.15 -1.23
N ARG A 53 -9.51 -6.82 -0.39
CA ARG A 53 -9.03 -7.90 0.47
C ARG A 53 -8.47 -9.07 -0.35
N LEU A 54 -9.17 -9.46 -1.42
CA LEU A 54 -8.73 -10.50 -2.33
C LEU A 54 -7.41 -10.13 -3.02
N CYS A 55 -7.28 -8.91 -3.51
CA CYS A 55 -6.05 -8.42 -4.15
C CYS A 55 -4.87 -8.51 -3.18
N ARG A 56 -5.02 -8.03 -1.94
CA ARG A 56 -3.96 -8.12 -0.93
C ARG A 56 -3.59 -9.55 -0.58
N ALA A 57 -4.55 -10.45 -0.47
CA ALA A 57 -4.31 -11.87 -0.25
C ALA A 57 -3.52 -12.50 -1.41
N ILE A 58 -3.92 -12.23 -2.66
CA ILE A 58 -3.22 -12.69 -3.86
C ILE A 58 -1.79 -12.13 -3.92
N HIS A 59 -1.61 -10.86 -3.56
CA HIS A 59 -0.29 -10.23 -3.52
C HIS A 59 0.62 -10.93 -2.51
N ALA A 60 0.14 -11.18 -1.30
CA ALA A 60 0.93 -11.87 -0.27
C ALA A 60 1.27 -13.31 -0.68
N LEU A 61 0.30 -14.07 -1.20
CA LEU A 61 0.56 -15.41 -1.71
C LEU A 61 1.62 -15.42 -2.81
N ASN A 62 1.43 -14.60 -3.85
CA ASN A 62 2.35 -14.57 -4.98
C ASN A 62 3.75 -14.11 -4.57
N TYR A 63 3.84 -13.22 -3.58
CA TYR A 63 5.11 -12.70 -3.11
C TYR A 63 5.88 -13.68 -2.25
N TYR A 64 5.24 -14.26 -1.24
CA TYR A 64 5.92 -15.07 -0.25
C TYR A 64 6.07 -16.56 -0.64
N PHE A 65 5.16 -17.10 -1.47
CA PHE A 65 5.21 -18.51 -1.88
C PHE A 65 5.98 -18.74 -3.18
N ASN A 66 5.91 -17.81 -4.13
CA ASN A 66 6.62 -18.01 -5.41
C ASN A 66 8.09 -17.60 -5.37
N HIS A 67 8.55 -17.01 -4.26
CA HIS A 67 9.92 -16.53 -4.11
C HIS A 67 10.48 -16.96 -2.75
N THR A 68 10.98 -18.19 -2.68
CA THR A 68 11.47 -18.89 -1.48
C THR A 68 12.61 -18.21 -0.70
N SER A 69 13.12 -17.08 -1.14
CA SER A 69 14.27 -16.40 -0.51
C SER A 69 14.04 -14.93 -0.19
N ARG A 70 12.82 -14.40 -0.32
CA ARG A 70 12.63 -12.96 -0.08
C ARG A 70 12.47 -12.66 1.41
N SER A 71 13.52 -12.09 1.96
CA SER A 71 13.51 -11.45 3.29
C SER A 71 12.89 -10.04 3.25
N ASP A 72 12.59 -9.51 2.06
CA ASP A 72 12.16 -8.15 1.84
C ASP A 72 10.70 -7.93 2.26
N ASN A 73 10.35 -6.66 2.50
CA ASN A 73 8.99 -6.27 2.83
C ASN A 73 8.10 -6.19 1.58
N LEU A 74 6.82 -6.48 1.77
CA LEU A 74 5.79 -6.31 0.76
C LEU A 74 4.99 -5.03 1.05
N PHE A 75 4.91 -4.13 0.07
CA PHE A 75 4.05 -2.96 0.11
C PHE A 75 2.73 -3.28 -0.59
N VAL A 76 1.63 -3.00 0.09
CA VAL A 76 0.28 -3.17 -0.44
C VAL A 76 -0.52 -1.89 -0.23
N GLU A 77 -1.05 -1.37 -1.31
CA GLU A 77 -1.91 -0.19 -1.27
C GLU A 77 -3.32 -0.58 -0.81
N VAL A 78 -3.94 0.28 -0.03
CA VAL A 78 -5.34 0.17 0.39
C VAL A 78 -6.18 1.12 -0.46
N HIS A 79 -7.27 0.61 -1.03
CA HIS A 79 -8.14 1.45 -1.83
C HIS A 79 -8.79 2.56 -0.99
N PRO A 80 -8.80 3.85 -1.42
CA PRO A 80 -9.31 4.98 -0.63
C PRO A 80 -10.73 4.78 -0.09
N ARG A 81 -11.65 4.27 -0.91
CA ARG A 81 -13.03 3.99 -0.50
C ARG A 81 -13.14 2.95 0.61
N LEU A 82 -12.18 2.02 0.72
CA LEU A 82 -12.16 1.06 1.81
C LEU A 82 -11.88 1.77 3.14
N LEU A 83 -11.01 2.77 3.15
CA LEU A 83 -10.71 3.53 4.37
C LEU A 83 -11.95 4.24 4.92
N GLU A 84 -12.87 4.66 4.05
CA GLU A 84 -14.12 5.34 4.43
C GLU A 84 -15.23 4.36 4.79
N SER A 85 -15.30 3.21 4.11
CA SER A 85 -16.40 2.26 4.23
C SER A 85 -16.25 1.29 5.41
N VAL A 86 -15.02 0.99 5.82
CA VAL A 86 -14.74 0.13 6.99
C VAL A 86 -14.65 1.01 8.24
N LYS A 87 -15.61 0.83 9.16
CA LYS A 87 -15.67 1.67 10.38
C LYS A 87 -14.64 1.27 11.43
N ASP A 88 -14.40 -0.04 11.59
CA ASP A 88 -13.54 -0.58 12.64
C ASP A 88 -12.70 -1.75 12.11
N ASP A 89 -11.63 -2.07 12.84
CA ASP A 89 -10.80 -3.24 12.58
C ASP A 89 -10.09 -3.27 11.21
N HIS A 90 -9.64 -2.11 10.75
CA HIS A 90 -8.76 -2.05 9.57
C HIS A 90 -7.55 -2.97 9.77
N GLY A 91 -7.29 -3.79 8.77
CA GLY A 91 -6.15 -4.72 8.76
C GLY A 91 -6.42 -6.10 9.35
N ARG A 92 -7.47 -6.32 10.17
CA ARG A 92 -7.72 -7.60 10.85
C ARG A 92 -7.94 -8.78 9.89
N ALA A 93 -8.76 -8.58 8.87
CA ALA A 93 -9.01 -9.64 7.88
C ALA A 93 -7.72 -10.05 7.14
N PHE A 94 -6.85 -9.08 6.88
CA PHE A 94 -5.57 -9.35 6.24
C PHE A 94 -4.55 -9.95 7.20
N GLU A 95 -4.54 -9.53 8.48
CA GLU A 95 -3.75 -10.18 9.54
C GLU A 95 -4.08 -11.66 9.66
N ASN A 96 -5.37 -12.02 9.80
CA ASN A 96 -5.81 -13.41 9.87
C ASN A 96 -5.36 -14.22 8.65
N PHE A 97 -5.38 -13.63 7.48
CA PHE A 97 -4.89 -14.27 6.27
C PHE A 97 -3.37 -14.46 6.30
N LEU A 98 -2.61 -13.45 6.73
CA LEU A 98 -1.15 -13.53 6.86
C LEU A 98 -0.75 -14.60 7.87
N ASP A 99 -1.45 -14.69 9.00
CA ASP A 99 -1.22 -15.72 10.02
C ASP A 99 -1.45 -17.12 9.44
N LEU A 100 -2.51 -17.30 8.65
CA LEU A 100 -2.80 -18.57 7.97
C LEU A 100 -1.66 -19.04 7.05
N ILE A 101 -0.98 -18.09 6.40
CA ILE A 101 0.15 -18.38 5.51
C ILE A 101 1.52 -18.27 6.21
N GLY A 102 1.56 -18.07 7.53
CA GLY A 102 2.79 -18.00 8.32
C GLY A 102 3.63 -16.73 8.10
N VAL A 103 3.02 -15.64 7.66
CA VAL A 103 3.69 -14.35 7.40
C VAL A 103 3.34 -13.36 8.51
N LYS A 104 4.36 -12.77 9.13
CA LYS A 104 4.17 -11.72 10.15
C LYS A 104 3.71 -10.41 9.52
N THR A 105 2.77 -9.71 10.17
CA THR A 105 2.30 -8.38 9.75
C THR A 105 3.44 -7.36 9.62
N SER A 106 4.49 -7.47 10.44
CA SER A 106 5.68 -6.62 10.39
C SER A 106 6.47 -6.69 9.07
N ARG A 107 6.21 -7.71 8.25
CA ARG A 107 6.77 -7.85 6.91
C ARG A 107 5.93 -7.18 5.82
N VAL A 108 4.79 -6.62 6.19
CA VAL A 108 3.89 -5.92 5.28
C VAL A 108 3.85 -4.44 5.62
N VAL A 109 3.98 -3.61 4.62
CA VAL A 109 3.84 -2.16 4.72
C VAL A 109 2.55 -1.76 4.02
N ILE A 110 1.65 -1.16 4.78
CA ILE A 110 0.38 -0.64 4.24
C ILE A 110 0.64 0.72 3.63
N GLU A 111 0.39 0.83 2.34
CA GLU A 111 0.56 2.05 1.59
C GLU A 111 -0.77 2.82 1.61
N ILE A 112 -0.74 3.98 2.27
CA ILE A 112 -1.89 4.89 2.29
C ILE A 112 -1.81 5.75 1.03
N PRO A 113 -2.82 5.71 0.16
CA PRO A 113 -2.82 6.52 -1.05
C PRO A 113 -2.80 8.01 -0.69
N ALA A 114 -2.29 8.84 -1.59
CA ALA A 114 -2.35 10.29 -1.44
C ALA A 114 -3.82 10.71 -1.30
N ILE A 115 -4.23 10.97 -0.07
CA ILE A 115 -5.64 11.15 0.25
C ILE A 115 -6.04 12.57 -0.17
N VAL A 116 -6.95 12.61 -1.11
CA VAL A 116 -7.71 13.83 -1.44
C VAL A 116 -8.63 14.23 -0.27
N ASN A 117 -8.97 13.27 0.61
CA ASN A 117 -9.87 13.50 1.74
C ASN A 117 -9.10 13.94 3.00
N ARG A 118 -9.36 15.17 3.45
CA ARG A 118 -8.76 15.77 4.65
C ARG A 118 -9.40 15.29 5.96
N ASN A 119 -9.98 14.10 6.01
CA ASN A 119 -10.55 13.54 7.24
C ASN A 119 -9.47 12.96 8.15
N TRP A 120 -8.74 13.83 8.84
CA TRP A 120 -7.63 13.49 9.73
C TRP A 120 -8.01 12.54 10.86
N LYS A 121 -9.23 12.63 11.37
CA LYS A 121 -9.71 11.74 12.43
C LYS A 121 -9.86 10.31 11.93
N LEU A 122 -10.42 10.14 10.74
CA LEU A 122 -10.52 8.82 10.11
C LEU A 122 -9.13 8.25 9.83
N LEU A 123 -8.24 9.05 9.28
CA LEU A 123 -6.89 8.63 8.96
C LEU A 123 -6.12 8.21 10.22
N GLN A 124 -6.24 8.98 11.29
CA GLN A 124 -5.64 8.66 12.59
C GLN A 124 -6.14 7.32 13.13
N HIS A 125 -7.45 7.09 13.06
CA HIS A 125 -8.06 5.83 13.48
C HIS A 125 -7.57 4.65 12.64
N VAL A 126 -7.56 4.80 11.33
CA VAL A 126 -7.10 3.76 10.38
C VAL A 126 -5.63 3.41 10.61
N ILE A 127 -4.76 4.41 10.68
CA ILE A 127 -3.32 4.20 10.92
C ILE A 127 -3.10 3.54 12.28
N GLY A 128 -3.82 4.00 13.32
CA GLY A 128 -3.79 3.39 14.65
C GLY A 128 -4.15 1.91 14.63
N ASN A 129 -5.21 1.54 13.92
CA ASN A 129 -5.63 0.15 13.76
C ASN A 129 -4.57 -0.72 13.06
N TYR A 130 -3.97 -0.24 11.97
CA TYR A 130 -2.90 -0.99 11.30
C TYR A 130 -1.67 -1.13 12.19
N ARG A 131 -1.23 -0.05 12.86
CA ARG A 131 -0.06 -0.09 13.75
C ARG A 131 -0.26 -0.99 14.96
N SER A 132 -1.44 -0.99 15.57
CA SER A 132 -1.75 -1.88 16.72
C SER A 132 -1.65 -3.36 16.35
N ARG A 133 -1.73 -3.70 15.06
CA ARG A 133 -1.56 -5.05 14.51
C ARG A 133 -0.14 -5.33 13.99
N GLY A 134 0.79 -4.41 14.21
CA GLY A 134 2.19 -4.56 13.82
C GLY A 134 2.52 -4.26 12.37
N TYR A 135 1.58 -3.69 11.59
CA TYR A 135 1.88 -3.20 10.25
C TYR A 135 2.71 -1.91 10.32
N ARG A 136 3.55 -1.73 9.32
CA ARG A 136 4.19 -0.45 9.02
C ARG A 136 3.35 0.33 8.03
N ILE A 137 3.48 1.65 8.05
CA ILE A 137 2.72 2.56 7.19
C ILE A 137 3.65 3.28 6.24
N ALA A 138 3.30 3.29 4.96
CA ALA A 138 3.94 4.11 3.96
C ALA A 138 2.98 5.16 3.43
N ALA A 139 3.52 6.32 3.07
CA ALA A 139 2.81 7.35 2.34
C ALA A 139 3.51 7.66 1.02
N ASN A 140 2.71 7.91 -0.01
CA ASN A 140 3.20 8.32 -1.31
C ASN A 140 3.35 9.85 -1.36
N TYR A 141 4.56 10.30 -1.67
CA TYR A 141 4.81 11.71 -1.95
C TYR A 141 4.40 12.03 -3.39
N SER A 142 3.52 13.01 -3.56
CA SER A 142 2.99 13.40 -4.88
C SER A 142 3.60 14.69 -5.47
N GLY A 143 4.58 15.28 -4.80
CA GLY A 143 5.30 16.46 -5.29
C GLY A 143 4.51 17.77 -5.29
N THR A 144 3.26 17.79 -4.86
CA THR A 144 2.39 18.98 -4.99
C THR A 144 2.20 19.79 -3.71
N SER A 145 2.50 19.27 -2.55
CA SER A 145 2.66 20.01 -1.30
C SER A 145 3.25 19.12 -0.20
N SER A 146 4.20 19.65 0.55
CA SER A 146 4.70 19.06 1.79
C SER A 146 3.74 19.28 2.97
N ASP A 147 2.73 20.10 2.81
CA ASP A 147 1.82 20.57 3.86
C ASP A 147 1.10 19.42 4.57
N TRP A 148 0.74 18.36 3.83
CA TRP A 148 0.09 17.20 4.42
C TRP A 148 1.00 16.42 5.38
N MET A 149 2.30 16.41 5.18
CA MET A 149 3.26 15.77 6.11
C MET A 149 3.35 16.53 7.43
N ALA A 150 3.35 17.87 7.38
CA ALA A 150 3.33 18.70 8.57
C ALA A 150 2.02 18.54 9.36
N GLU A 151 0.90 18.34 8.67
CA GLU A 151 -0.41 18.11 9.29
C GLU A 151 -0.55 16.71 9.90
N LEU A 152 0.24 15.73 9.47
CA LEU A 152 0.17 14.36 10.00
C LEU A 152 0.57 14.26 11.49
N GLY A 153 1.43 15.15 12.00
CA GLY A 153 1.85 15.14 13.41
C GLY A 153 2.27 13.74 13.88
N SER A 154 1.56 13.17 14.87
CA SER A 154 1.80 11.82 15.38
C SER A 154 1.52 10.67 14.40
N LEU A 155 0.96 10.98 13.23
CA LEU A 155 0.64 10.02 12.18
C LEU A 155 1.79 9.81 11.20
N TYR A 156 2.97 10.34 11.47
CA TYR A 156 4.15 10.22 10.59
C TYR A 156 4.26 8.81 10.02
N PRO A 157 4.37 8.65 8.69
CA PRO A 157 4.57 7.36 8.08
C PRO A 157 5.94 6.78 8.46
N ASP A 158 6.04 5.45 8.53
CA ASP A 158 7.31 4.76 8.73
C ASP A 158 8.20 4.83 7.49
N VAL A 159 7.59 5.05 6.33
CA VAL A 159 8.26 5.16 5.03
C VAL A 159 7.56 6.23 4.19
N VAL A 160 8.33 7.13 3.60
CA VAL A 160 7.87 8.02 2.53
C VAL A 160 8.36 7.44 1.20
N ARG A 161 7.44 7.21 0.28
CA ARG A 161 7.73 6.69 -1.05
C ARG A 161 7.63 7.81 -2.07
N ILE A 162 8.66 7.92 -2.91
CA ILE A 162 8.76 8.94 -3.95
C ILE A 162 8.86 8.25 -5.30
N ALA A 163 8.12 8.73 -6.29
CA ALA A 163 8.28 8.24 -7.65
C ALA A 163 9.66 8.65 -8.21
N ALA A 164 10.33 7.73 -8.93
CA ALA A 164 11.65 8.02 -9.50
C ALA A 164 11.64 9.24 -10.44
N SER A 165 10.52 9.48 -11.13
CA SER A 165 10.31 10.68 -11.96
C SER A 165 10.36 11.98 -11.17
N ASP A 166 9.92 11.95 -9.89
CA ASP A 166 9.87 13.14 -9.05
C ASP A 166 11.23 13.43 -8.39
N LEU A 167 12.04 12.38 -8.16
CA LEU A 167 13.43 12.54 -7.72
C LEU A 167 14.34 13.22 -8.75
N MET A 168 13.99 13.13 -10.02
CA MET A 168 14.74 13.80 -11.11
C MET A 168 14.50 15.31 -11.14
N ARG A 169 13.53 15.82 -10.40
CA ARG A 169 13.30 17.25 -10.18
C ARG A 169 14.12 17.69 -8.99
N HIS A 170 15.23 18.39 -9.24
CA HIS A 170 16.26 18.78 -8.25
C HIS A 170 15.75 19.49 -6.99
N GLU A 171 14.52 20.02 -6.99
CA GLU A 171 13.93 20.73 -5.86
C GLU A 171 13.39 19.77 -4.77
N THR A 172 13.00 18.56 -5.13
CA THR A 172 12.32 17.61 -4.24
C THR A 172 13.26 17.05 -3.15
N ILE A 173 14.55 16.92 -3.40
CA ILE A 173 15.50 16.34 -2.45
C ILE A 173 15.82 17.32 -1.31
N ALA A 174 15.86 18.61 -1.59
CA ALA A 174 16.16 19.63 -0.60
C ALA A 174 15.03 19.85 0.42
N GLU A 175 13.78 19.50 0.06
CA GLU A 175 12.60 19.63 0.93
C GLU A 175 12.44 18.43 1.88
N LEU A 176 13.13 17.33 1.62
CA LEU A 176 13.00 16.08 2.36
C LEU A 176 14.18 15.79 3.31
N ALA A 177 15.21 16.62 3.26
CA ALA A 177 16.38 16.55 4.13
C ALA A 177 16.24 17.43 5.35
#